data_3096d7db75134b2e5a9693030d434048
#
_entry.id   3096d7db75134b2e5a9693030d434048
#
_cell.length_a   1.000
_cell.length_b   1.000
_cell.length_c   1.000
_cell.angle_alpha   90.00
_cell.angle_beta   90.00
_cell.angle_gamma   90.00
#
_symmetry.space_group_name_H-M   'P 1'
#
loop_
_entity.id
_entity.type
_entity.pdbx_description
1 polymer ?
#
loop_
_entity_poly.entity_id
_entity_poly.type
_entity_poly.pdbx_seq_one_letter_code
_entity_poly.pdbx_strand_id
1 'polypeptide(L)'
;ERFVKIIFDTAVNENADLCYVTIFPKHFGLINLLKQFGFYEYGKKGDEINYEKVFVKDMRKISGNISIDYPLVKAMGVNKYLLSIYPKYHSIMFTDSILKTESAEIIKDVSYGNSIHKIYVCRMDVEILKRGDILVLYRTSDFNKIAEYSSVVTSICVVEEVKNQGAFTSFNDFFQYACQYSVFDKKDLLYWYNKGGCKIIKFTYNIALKNRLTRHSLIEKVGLDRKEYWGFFKLNDSQFDSIVELGGVNRNIIY
;
A
#
# COMPACT_ATOMS: atom_id res chain seq x y z
N GLU A 1 1.33 -3.68 13.03
CA GLU A 1 0.97 -2.59 12.11
C GLU A 1 -0.55 -2.38 11.96
N ARG A 2 -1.40 -3.43 12.09
CA ARG A 2 -2.87 -3.32 11.98
C ARG A 2 -3.46 -2.23 12.89
N PHE A 3 -3.05 -2.19 14.15
CA PHE A 3 -3.52 -1.20 15.11
C PHE A 3 -3.18 0.24 14.66
N VAL A 4 -1.95 0.45 14.19
CA VAL A 4 -1.50 1.76 13.68
C VAL A 4 -2.27 2.15 12.43
N LYS A 5 -2.54 1.19 11.53
CA LYS A 5 -3.36 1.44 10.34
C LYS A 5 -4.77 1.91 10.71
N ILE A 6 -5.42 1.26 11.69
CA ILE A 6 -6.75 1.66 12.15
C ILE A 6 -6.76 3.09 12.69
N ILE A 7 -5.73 3.46 13.48
CA ILE A 7 -5.59 4.85 13.97
C ILE A 7 -5.55 5.83 12.79
N PHE A 8 -4.72 5.56 11.80
CA PHE A 8 -4.58 6.46 10.65
C PHE A 8 -5.81 6.49 9.76
N ASP A 9 -6.43 5.35 9.50
CA ASP A 9 -7.68 5.29 8.72
C ASP A 9 -8.78 6.11 9.39
N THR A 10 -8.90 6.01 10.72
CA THR A 10 -9.84 6.83 11.50
C THR A 10 -9.49 8.32 11.42
N ALA A 11 -8.23 8.68 11.62
CA ALA A 11 -7.77 10.07 11.56
C ALA A 11 -8.05 10.70 10.18
N VAL A 12 -7.79 9.96 9.11
CA VAL A 12 -8.04 10.43 7.73
C VAL A 12 -9.54 10.59 7.46
N ASN A 13 -10.37 9.65 7.93
CA ASN A 13 -11.81 9.72 7.76
C ASN A 13 -12.45 10.89 8.52
N GLU A 14 -11.93 11.18 9.71
CA GLU A 14 -12.39 12.29 10.57
C GLU A 14 -11.72 13.64 10.21
N ASN A 15 -10.83 13.67 9.21
CA ASN A 15 -10.00 14.84 8.87
C ASN A 15 -9.23 15.42 10.06
N ALA A 16 -8.75 14.55 10.95
CA ALA A 16 -8.03 14.96 12.15
C ALA A 16 -6.65 15.53 11.80
N ASP A 17 -6.29 16.65 12.43
CA ASP A 17 -4.97 17.27 12.30
C ASP A 17 -3.93 16.61 13.19
N LEU A 18 -4.38 16.07 14.32
CA LEU A 18 -3.55 15.43 15.33
C LEU A 18 -4.12 14.08 15.72
N CYS A 19 -3.23 13.11 15.88
CA CYS A 19 -3.54 11.84 16.52
C CYS A 19 -2.76 11.74 17.83
N TYR A 20 -3.38 11.24 18.89
CA TYR A 20 -2.65 10.90 20.10
C TYR A 20 -3.02 9.51 20.61
N VAL A 21 -2.06 8.89 21.30
CA VAL A 21 -2.22 7.58 21.94
C VAL A 21 -1.56 7.61 23.30
N THR A 22 -2.22 7.07 24.31
CA THR A 22 -1.63 6.87 25.63
C THR A 22 -1.21 5.41 25.79
N ILE A 23 0.01 5.17 26.27
CA ILE A 23 0.59 3.82 26.34
C ILE A 23 1.42 3.69 27.62
N PHE A 24 1.21 2.58 28.34
CA PHE A 24 2.09 2.24 29.47
C PHE A 24 3.54 2.01 29.01
N PRO A 25 4.55 2.51 29.76
CA PRO A 25 5.96 2.41 29.38
C PRO A 25 6.44 0.98 29.09
N LYS A 26 5.81 -0.03 29.69
CA LYS A 26 6.15 -1.46 29.51
C LYS A 26 5.92 -1.98 28.08
N HIS A 27 5.13 -1.30 27.26
CA HIS A 27 4.80 -1.74 25.89
C HIS A 27 5.81 -1.20 24.87
N PHE A 28 7.10 -1.49 25.06
CA PHE A 28 8.21 -1.00 24.23
C PHE A 28 8.04 -1.30 22.73
N GLY A 29 7.55 -2.48 22.38
CA GLY A 29 7.34 -2.86 20.97
C GLY A 29 6.33 -1.94 20.27
N LEU A 30 5.22 -1.61 20.94
CA LEU A 30 4.20 -0.70 20.41
C LEU A 30 4.73 0.74 20.35
N ILE A 31 5.47 1.18 21.35
CA ILE A 31 6.10 2.51 21.37
C ILE A 31 7.07 2.66 20.18
N ASN A 32 7.92 1.65 19.94
CA ASN A 32 8.86 1.69 18.83
C ASN A 32 8.12 1.70 17.49
N LEU A 33 7.05 0.90 17.35
CA LEU A 33 6.22 0.91 16.15
C LEU A 33 5.61 2.29 15.89
N LEU A 34 5.03 2.93 16.90
CA LEU A 34 4.46 4.28 16.75
C LEU A 34 5.52 5.31 16.34
N LYS A 35 6.71 5.24 16.92
CA LYS A 35 7.83 6.14 16.55
C LYS A 35 8.25 5.96 15.09
N GLN A 36 8.23 4.73 14.55
CA GLN A 36 8.51 4.47 13.13
C GLN A 36 7.51 5.18 12.20
N PHE A 37 6.26 5.36 12.67
CA PHE A 37 5.21 6.07 11.96
C PHE A 37 5.04 7.54 12.37
N GLY A 38 6.08 8.15 12.95
CA GLY A 38 6.15 9.59 13.19
C GLY A 38 5.47 10.08 14.46
N PHE A 39 5.03 9.19 15.34
CA PHE A 39 4.61 9.61 16.68
C PHE A 39 5.82 9.99 17.54
N TYR A 40 5.72 11.08 18.28
CA TYR A 40 6.73 11.51 19.25
C TYR A 40 6.14 11.59 20.65
N GLU A 41 6.97 11.41 21.66
CA GLU A 41 6.55 11.51 23.06
C GLU A 41 6.29 12.97 23.40
N TYR A 42 5.05 13.27 23.75
CA TYR A 42 4.60 14.63 24.09
C TYR A 42 4.62 14.87 25.60
N GLY A 43 4.31 13.85 26.40
CA GLY A 43 4.23 13.98 27.84
C GLY A 43 3.79 12.71 28.55
N LYS A 44 3.32 12.86 29.76
CA LYS A 44 2.84 11.77 30.61
C LYS A 44 1.46 12.12 31.18
N LYS A 45 0.65 11.06 31.41
CA LYS A 45 -0.67 11.15 32.04
C LYS A 45 -0.71 10.15 33.19
N GLY A 46 -1.10 10.62 34.39
CA GLY A 46 -1.14 9.81 35.61
C GLY A 46 -0.11 10.28 36.67
N ASP A 47 0.09 9.45 37.66
CA ASP A 47 0.97 9.72 38.81
C ASP A 47 2.42 9.30 38.51
N GLU A 48 3.36 9.62 39.43
CA GLU A 48 4.78 9.26 39.27
C GLU A 48 5.03 7.75 39.13
N ILE A 49 4.20 6.93 39.80
CA ILE A 49 4.34 5.46 39.82
C ILE A 49 3.54 4.79 38.74
N ASN A 50 2.30 5.27 38.48
CA ASN A 50 1.38 4.71 37.50
C ASN A 50 1.05 5.76 36.44
N TYR A 51 1.85 5.81 35.39
CA TYR A 51 1.64 6.76 34.29
C TYR A 51 1.62 6.08 32.92
N GLU A 52 0.93 6.72 32.02
CA GLU A 52 0.99 6.43 30.60
C GLU A 52 1.82 7.51 29.89
N LYS A 53 2.61 7.12 28.93
CA LYS A 53 3.25 8.05 27.99
C LYS A 53 2.23 8.49 26.97
N VAL A 54 2.20 9.79 26.68
CA VAL A 54 1.37 10.38 25.64
C VAL A 54 2.21 10.53 24.38
N PHE A 55 1.82 9.85 23.31
CA PHE A 55 2.43 9.98 22.00
C PHE A 55 1.50 10.75 21.09
N VAL A 56 2.06 11.71 20.33
CA VAL A 56 1.32 12.56 19.40
C VAL A 56 1.93 12.46 18.01
N LYS A 57 1.08 12.50 16.99
CA LYS A 57 1.47 12.68 15.60
C LYS A 57 0.67 13.81 14.98
N ASP A 58 1.38 14.77 14.40
CA ASP A 58 0.81 15.78 13.52
C ASP A 58 0.61 15.17 12.13
N MET A 59 -0.66 15.10 11.70
CA MET A 59 -1.07 14.48 10.43
C MET A 59 -0.76 15.37 9.20
N ARG A 60 -0.36 16.62 9.43
CA ARG A 60 -0.01 17.56 8.35
C ARG A 60 1.50 17.75 8.19
N LYS A 61 2.29 17.26 9.16
CA LYS A 61 3.74 17.42 9.15
C LYS A 61 4.38 16.48 8.15
N ILE A 62 5.17 17.06 7.24
CA ILE A 62 5.90 16.36 6.20
C ILE A 62 7.38 16.34 6.58
N SER A 63 7.97 15.15 6.63
CA SER A 63 9.39 14.94 6.93
C SER A 63 10.21 14.54 5.71
N GLY A 64 9.56 14.06 4.65
CA GLY A 64 10.20 13.44 3.48
C GLY A 64 10.52 11.95 3.67
N ASN A 65 10.15 11.37 4.81
CA ASN A 65 10.30 9.95 5.07
C ASN A 65 8.95 9.23 4.92
N ILE A 66 8.87 8.24 4.01
CA ILE A 66 7.63 7.54 3.65
C ILE A 66 6.91 6.95 4.87
N SER A 67 7.64 6.34 5.79
CA SER A 67 7.04 5.72 6.98
C SER A 67 6.58 6.76 8.00
N ILE A 68 7.39 7.81 8.22
CA ILE A 68 7.07 8.90 9.14
C ILE A 68 5.88 9.70 8.60
N ASP A 69 5.83 9.95 7.30
CA ASP A 69 4.77 10.74 6.66
C ASP A 69 3.49 9.93 6.41
N TYR A 70 3.55 8.58 6.52
CA TYR A 70 2.36 7.74 6.36
C TYR A 70 1.18 8.25 7.20
N PRO A 71 -0.06 8.35 6.70
CA PRO A 71 -0.55 7.87 5.40
C PRO A 71 -0.42 8.89 4.25
N LEU A 72 0.25 10.02 4.44
CA LEU A 72 0.40 11.05 3.41
C LEU A 72 1.10 10.51 2.15
N VAL A 73 0.70 11.02 1.01
CA VAL A 73 1.26 10.66 -0.31
C VAL A 73 1.82 11.91 -0.98
N LYS A 74 3.12 11.94 -1.18
CA LYS A 74 3.77 13.00 -1.95
C LYS A 74 3.52 12.78 -3.43
N ALA A 75 2.67 13.60 -4.06
CA ALA A 75 2.38 13.51 -5.49
C ALA A 75 3.22 14.45 -6.36
N MET A 76 3.71 15.56 -5.80
CA MET A 76 4.50 16.52 -6.55
C MET A 76 5.93 16.03 -6.79
N GLY A 77 6.36 16.08 -8.05
CA GLY A 77 7.75 15.80 -8.45
C GLY A 77 8.14 14.32 -8.41
N VAL A 78 7.18 13.39 -8.28
CA VAL A 78 7.40 11.94 -8.33
C VAL A 78 6.65 11.33 -9.51
N ASN A 79 7.14 10.17 -9.99
CA ASN A 79 6.44 9.46 -11.04
C ASN A 79 5.26 8.67 -10.48
N LYS A 80 4.26 8.44 -11.32
CA LYS A 80 3.07 7.68 -11.03
C LYS A 80 2.96 6.55 -12.05
N TYR A 81 2.64 5.36 -11.57
CA TYR A 81 2.51 4.18 -12.43
C TYR A 81 1.26 3.39 -12.08
N LEU A 82 0.60 2.84 -13.10
CA LEU A 82 -0.38 1.80 -12.90
C LEU A 82 0.36 0.46 -12.79
N LEU A 83 0.04 -0.33 -11.77
CA LEU A 83 0.59 -1.67 -11.55
C LEU A 83 -0.54 -2.69 -11.45
N SER A 84 -0.55 -3.67 -12.33
CA SER A 84 -1.53 -4.75 -12.29
C SER A 84 -1.16 -5.83 -11.27
N ILE A 85 -2.19 -6.30 -10.58
CA ILE A 85 -2.09 -7.42 -9.63
C ILE A 85 -3.19 -8.42 -9.95
N TYR A 86 -2.83 -9.71 -9.99
CA TYR A 86 -3.80 -10.77 -10.19
C TYR A 86 -4.80 -10.87 -9.02
N PRO A 87 -6.08 -11.18 -9.30
CA PRO A 87 -7.14 -11.26 -8.31
C PRO A 87 -6.77 -12.11 -7.09
N LYS A 88 -6.19 -13.30 -7.33
CA LYS A 88 -5.72 -14.23 -6.28
C LYS A 88 -4.85 -13.55 -5.21
N TYR A 89 -3.93 -12.68 -5.63
CA TYR A 89 -3.01 -11.99 -4.71
C TYR A 89 -3.58 -10.69 -4.18
N HIS A 90 -4.34 -9.98 -5.02
CA HIS A 90 -4.93 -8.69 -4.67
C HIS A 90 -5.86 -8.81 -3.46
N SER A 91 -6.81 -9.75 -3.48
CA SER A 91 -7.83 -9.88 -2.44
C SER A 91 -7.25 -10.25 -1.07
N ILE A 92 -6.17 -11.04 -1.05
CA ILE A 92 -5.48 -11.39 0.20
C ILE A 92 -4.60 -10.22 0.69
N MET A 93 -3.98 -9.48 -0.23
CA MET A 93 -3.05 -8.38 0.09
C MET A 93 -3.78 -7.12 0.58
N PHE A 94 -4.98 -6.86 0.05
CA PHE A 94 -5.74 -5.62 0.27
C PHE A 94 -7.15 -5.92 0.77
N THR A 95 -7.27 -6.34 2.01
CA THR A 95 -8.54 -6.74 2.63
C THR A 95 -9.59 -5.61 2.64
N ASP A 96 -9.17 -4.35 2.72
CA ASP A 96 -10.06 -3.17 2.65
C ASP A 96 -10.50 -2.86 1.21
N SER A 97 -9.89 -3.51 0.23
CA SER A 97 -10.13 -3.29 -1.21
C SER A 97 -10.77 -4.49 -1.90
N ILE A 98 -11.30 -5.45 -1.14
CA ILE A 98 -12.03 -6.61 -1.65
C ILE A 98 -13.29 -6.15 -2.39
N LEU A 99 -13.59 -6.78 -3.51
CA LEU A 99 -14.79 -6.48 -4.28
C LEU A 99 -16.02 -7.15 -3.64
N LYS A 100 -17.18 -6.47 -3.69
CA LYS A 100 -18.45 -7.01 -3.18
C LYS A 100 -18.85 -8.36 -3.81
N THR A 101 -18.27 -8.69 -4.96
CA THR A 101 -18.50 -9.96 -5.68
C THR A 101 -17.59 -11.10 -5.23
N GLU A 102 -16.65 -10.84 -4.33
CA GLU A 102 -15.74 -11.86 -3.80
C GLU A 102 -16.35 -12.50 -2.55
N SER A 103 -16.17 -13.82 -2.39
CA SER A 103 -16.71 -14.53 -1.23
C SER A 103 -15.95 -14.17 0.05
N ALA A 104 -16.68 -14.04 1.16
CA ALA A 104 -16.11 -13.74 2.48
C ALA A 104 -15.15 -14.83 3.01
N GLU A 105 -15.14 -16.03 2.42
CA GLU A 105 -14.24 -17.12 2.77
C GLU A 105 -12.75 -16.85 2.51
N ILE A 106 -12.44 -15.81 1.72
CA ILE A 106 -11.07 -15.38 1.43
C ILE A 106 -10.45 -14.63 2.63
N ILE A 107 -11.27 -14.17 3.57
CA ILE A 107 -10.81 -13.46 4.77
C ILE A 107 -10.33 -14.46 5.83
N LYS A 108 -9.29 -15.21 5.54
CA LYS A 108 -8.49 -15.81 6.62
C LYS A 108 -7.70 -14.66 7.27
N ASP A 109 -7.74 -14.63 8.60
CA ASP A 109 -6.98 -13.67 9.42
C ASP A 109 -5.47 -13.90 9.23
N VAL A 110 -4.97 -13.47 8.09
CA VAL A 110 -3.55 -13.58 7.74
C VAL A 110 -2.91 -12.23 8.04
N SER A 111 -1.87 -12.25 8.84
CA SER A 111 -1.12 -11.06 9.28
C SER A 111 -0.70 -10.13 8.13
N TYR A 112 -0.53 -10.66 6.93
CA TYR A 112 -0.13 -9.92 5.73
C TYR A 112 -1.20 -8.95 5.21
N GLY A 113 -2.49 -9.31 5.30
CA GLY A 113 -3.61 -8.45 4.88
C GLY A 113 -3.72 -7.16 5.69
N ASN A 114 -3.23 -7.19 6.92
CA ASN A 114 -3.33 -6.09 7.88
C ASN A 114 -2.05 -5.26 8.02
N SER A 115 -1.00 -5.57 7.26
CA SER A 115 0.23 -4.79 7.27
C SER A 115 0.12 -3.53 6.41
N ILE A 116 0.77 -2.45 6.85
CA ILE A 116 0.95 -1.23 6.06
C ILE A 116 1.94 -1.48 4.92
N HIS A 117 3.04 -2.16 5.23
CA HIS A 117 4.03 -2.56 4.23
C HIS A 117 3.54 -3.78 3.46
N LYS A 118 3.78 -3.77 2.15
CA LYS A 118 3.43 -4.86 1.23
C LYS A 118 4.62 -5.19 0.36
N ILE A 119 4.71 -6.47 0.00
CA ILE A 119 5.67 -6.95 -1.00
C ILE A 119 4.90 -7.66 -2.12
N TYR A 120 5.18 -7.25 -3.35
CA TYR A 120 4.67 -7.90 -4.55
C TYR A 120 5.84 -8.42 -5.39
N VAL A 121 5.73 -9.65 -5.89
CA VAL A 121 6.71 -10.29 -6.75
C VAL A 121 6.16 -10.40 -8.16
N CYS A 122 6.90 -9.92 -9.14
CA CYS A 122 6.50 -9.96 -10.54
C CYS A 122 7.71 -10.15 -11.48
N ARG A 123 7.44 -10.25 -12.79
CA ARG A 123 8.44 -10.29 -13.85
C ARG A 123 8.27 -9.14 -14.84
N MET A 124 7.46 -8.15 -14.50
CA MET A 124 7.27 -6.95 -15.32
C MET A 124 8.50 -6.04 -15.22
N ASP A 125 8.63 -5.11 -16.14
CA ASP A 125 9.77 -4.18 -16.23
C ASP A 125 9.61 -2.99 -15.28
N VAL A 126 9.65 -3.31 -13.99
CA VAL A 126 9.43 -2.36 -12.89
C VAL A 126 10.71 -1.73 -12.33
N GLU A 127 11.86 -1.98 -12.95
CA GLU A 127 13.18 -1.46 -12.51
C GLU A 127 13.28 0.07 -12.60
N ILE A 128 12.44 0.68 -13.40
CA ILE A 128 12.33 2.14 -13.52
C ILE A 128 11.78 2.82 -12.26
N LEU A 129 11.09 2.06 -11.40
CA LEU A 129 10.52 2.57 -10.16
C LEU A 129 11.62 3.03 -9.20
N LYS A 130 11.37 4.16 -8.57
CA LYS A 130 12.23 4.74 -7.54
C LYS A 130 11.49 4.85 -6.22
N ARG A 131 12.25 4.91 -5.13
CA ARG A 131 11.69 5.21 -3.81
C ARG A 131 10.90 6.51 -3.85
N GLY A 132 9.65 6.50 -3.37
CA GLY A 132 8.74 7.62 -3.38
C GLY A 132 7.81 7.69 -4.59
N ASP A 133 8.06 6.92 -5.66
CA ASP A 133 7.12 6.82 -6.77
C ASP A 133 5.77 6.25 -6.32
N ILE A 134 4.71 6.65 -7.00
CA ILE A 134 3.34 6.23 -6.68
C ILE A 134 2.93 5.05 -7.55
N LEU A 135 2.30 4.06 -6.91
CA LEU A 135 1.64 2.95 -7.58
C LEU A 135 0.13 3.07 -7.43
N VAL A 136 -0.56 3.14 -8.56
CA VAL A 136 -2.00 2.99 -8.67
C VAL A 136 -2.28 1.51 -8.95
N LEU A 137 -2.84 0.80 -7.98
CA LEU A 137 -3.01 -0.65 -8.07
C LEU A 137 -4.26 -1.00 -8.88
N TYR A 138 -4.04 -1.80 -9.90
CA TYR A 138 -5.04 -2.28 -10.82
C TYR A 138 -5.24 -3.79 -10.66
N ARG A 139 -6.38 -4.18 -10.08
CA ARG A 139 -6.80 -5.58 -9.99
C ARG A 139 -7.28 -6.03 -11.36
N THR A 140 -6.64 -7.02 -11.96
CA THR A 140 -7.07 -7.60 -13.22
C THR A 140 -8.40 -8.35 -13.06
N SER A 141 -9.05 -8.66 -14.18
CA SER A 141 -10.29 -9.45 -14.19
C SER A 141 -10.06 -10.88 -13.73
N ASP A 142 -11.08 -11.48 -13.16
CA ASP A 142 -11.14 -12.92 -12.96
C ASP A 142 -11.22 -13.64 -14.32
N PHE A 143 -10.81 -14.90 -14.33
CA PHE A 143 -10.95 -15.75 -15.52
C PHE A 143 -12.42 -15.79 -15.98
N ASN A 144 -12.68 -15.71 -17.26
CA ASN A 144 -14.01 -15.66 -17.88
C ASN A 144 -14.81 -14.36 -17.71
N LYS A 145 -14.22 -13.27 -17.23
CA LYS A 145 -14.87 -11.96 -17.21
C LYS A 145 -14.24 -11.00 -18.23
N ILE A 146 -15.06 -10.11 -18.79
CA ILE A 146 -14.57 -9.07 -19.72
C ILE A 146 -13.73 -8.07 -18.91
N ALA A 147 -12.43 -7.99 -19.21
CA ALA A 147 -11.48 -7.17 -18.48
C ALA A 147 -11.90 -5.69 -18.39
N GLU A 148 -12.51 -5.15 -19.43
CA GLU A 148 -12.92 -3.74 -19.49
C GLU A 148 -13.92 -3.35 -18.40
N TYR A 149 -14.80 -4.29 -18.00
CA TYR A 149 -15.85 -4.01 -17.02
C TYR A 149 -15.61 -4.66 -15.65
N SER A 150 -14.65 -5.56 -15.54
CA SER A 150 -14.40 -6.32 -14.31
C SER A 150 -13.02 -6.08 -13.69
N SER A 151 -12.08 -5.50 -14.44
CA SER A 151 -10.82 -5.03 -13.87
C SER A 151 -10.98 -3.62 -13.32
N VAL A 152 -10.35 -3.35 -12.17
CA VAL A 152 -10.58 -2.10 -11.44
C VAL A 152 -9.31 -1.55 -10.79
N VAL A 153 -9.20 -0.23 -10.74
CA VAL A 153 -8.27 0.45 -9.83
C VAL A 153 -8.87 0.45 -8.43
N THR A 154 -8.07 0.13 -7.44
CA THR A 154 -8.52 -0.09 -6.06
C THR A 154 -7.80 0.75 -5.02
N SER A 155 -6.53 1.10 -5.26
CA SER A 155 -5.67 1.61 -4.19
C SER A 155 -4.53 2.48 -4.73
N ILE A 156 -4.00 3.35 -3.86
CA ILE A 156 -2.79 4.13 -4.10
C ILE A 156 -1.76 3.75 -3.05
N CYS A 157 -0.55 3.48 -3.50
CA CYS A 157 0.59 3.03 -2.70
C CYS A 157 1.83 3.86 -3.01
N VAL A 158 2.82 3.83 -2.12
CA VAL A 158 4.10 4.52 -2.31
C VAL A 158 5.24 3.51 -2.29
N VAL A 159 6.10 3.53 -3.31
CA VAL A 159 7.25 2.62 -3.44
C VAL A 159 8.28 2.90 -2.36
N GLU A 160 8.68 1.86 -1.62
CA GLU A 160 9.79 1.93 -0.68
C GLU A 160 11.09 1.45 -1.31
N GLU A 161 11.04 0.34 -2.01
CA GLU A 161 12.23 -0.31 -2.57
C GLU A 161 11.84 -1.25 -3.72
N VAL A 162 12.74 -1.38 -4.69
CA VAL A 162 12.66 -2.41 -5.74
C VAL A 162 13.96 -3.20 -5.72
N LYS A 163 13.86 -4.52 -5.73
CA LYS A 163 15.00 -5.44 -5.82
C LYS A 163 14.83 -6.42 -6.96
N ASN A 164 15.89 -6.64 -7.71
CA ASN A 164 15.98 -7.69 -8.70
C ASN A 164 16.37 -9.01 -8.04
N GLN A 165 16.01 -10.13 -8.64
CA GLN A 165 16.40 -11.46 -8.16
C GLN A 165 17.90 -11.60 -7.94
N GLY A 166 18.72 -11.00 -8.80
CA GLY A 166 20.19 -11.02 -8.68
C GLY A 166 20.76 -10.30 -7.44
N ALA A 167 19.94 -9.54 -6.70
CA ALA A 167 20.36 -8.94 -5.43
C ALA A 167 20.38 -9.94 -4.27
N PHE A 168 19.94 -11.18 -4.50
CA PHE A 168 19.90 -12.25 -3.49
C PHE A 168 20.90 -13.34 -3.85
N THR A 169 21.63 -13.85 -2.86
CA THR A 169 22.65 -14.88 -3.06
C THR A 169 22.04 -16.27 -3.22
N SER A 170 20.83 -16.47 -2.73
CA SER A 170 20.11 -17.76 -2.76
C SER A 170 18.59 -17.57 -2.76
N PHE A 171 17.86 -18.66 -3.08
CA PHE A 171 16.42 -18.69 -2.88
C PHE A 171 16.04 -18.44 -1.42
N ASN A 172 16.83 -18.92 -0.46
CA ASN A 172 16.54 -18.70 0.94
C ASN A 172 16.57 -17.22 1.33
N ASP A 173 17.56 -16.46 0.85
CA ASP A 173 17.65 -15.01 1.08
C ASP A 173 16.47 -14.27 0.43
N PHE A 174 16.15 -14.66 -0.82
CA PHE A 174 14.99 -14.14 -1.54
C PHE A 174 13.69 -14.41 -0.76
N PHE A 175 13.51 -15.65 -0.28
CA PHE A 175 12.34 -16.05 0.48
C PHE A 175 12.23 -15.30 1.81
N GLN A 176 13.31 -15.22 2.59
CA GLN A 176 13.34 -14.51 3.87
C GLN A 176 12.95 -13.03 3.71
N TYR A 177 13.41 -12.39 2.65
CA TYR A 177 13.02 -11.01 2.36
C TYR A 177 11.56 -10.90 1.91
N ALA A 178 11.15 -11.73 0.96
CA ALA A 178 9.82 -11.64 0.36
C ALA A 178 8.70 -12.03 1.34
N CYS A 179 8.92 -13.03 2.21
CA CYS A 179 7.87 -13.55 3.10
C CYS A 179 7.46 -12.59 4.21
N GLN A 180 8.22 -11.52 4.49
CA GLN A 180 7.94 -10.58 5.57
C GLN A 180 6.59 -9.87 5.42
N TYR A 181 6.25 -9.46 4.18
CA TYR A 181 5.07 -8.67 3.87
C TYR A 181 4.36 -9.15 2.59
N SER A 182 4.62 -10.38 2.17
CA SER A 182 4.06 -10.96 0.96
C SER A 182 2.95 -11.96 1.26
N VAL A 183 1.99 -12.02 0.37
CA VAL A 183 0.90 -13.02 0.38
C VAL A 183 1.27 -14.29 -0.40
N PHE A 184 2.43 -14.31 -1.02
CA PHE A 184 2.92 -15.47 -1.75
C PHE A 184 3.40 -16.54 -0.77
N ASP A 185 2.91 -17.76 -0.94
CA ASP A 185 3.44 -18.90 -0.20
C ASP A 185 4.83 -19.31 -0.71
N LYS A 186 5.50 -20.21 0.01
CA LYS A 186 6.84 -20.66 -0.36
C LYS A 186 6.87 -21.35 -1.73
N LYS A 187 5.78 -22.02 -2.11
CA LYS A 187 5.69 -22.72 -3.42
C LYS A 187 5.56 -21.71 -4.55
N ASP A 188 4.70 -20.68 -4.38
CA ASP A 188 4.54 -19.60 -5.33
C ASP A 188 5.89 -18.86 -5.53
N LEU A 189 6.58 -18.51 -4.43
CA LEU A 189 7.88 -17.82 -4.50
C LEU A 189 8.96 -18.66 -5.16
N LEU A 190 9.03 -19.97 -4.85
CA LEU A 190 9.97 -20.89 -5.48
C LEU A 190 9.69 -21.04 -6.99
N TYR A 191 8.42 -21.13 -7.36
CA TYR A 191 8.02 -21.20 -8.77
C TYR A 191 8.48 -19.96 -9.56
N TRP A 192 8.22 -18.77 -9.01
CA TRP A 192 8.66 -17.53 -9.64
C TRP A 192 10.19 -17.41 -9.69
N TYR A 193 10.87 -17.72 -8.59
CA TYR A 193 12.32 -17.69 -8.51
C TYR A 193 12.99 -18.60 -9.55
N ASN A 194 12.49 -19.82 -9.70
CA ASN A 194 13.02 -20.79 -10.69
C ASN A 194 12.78 -20.36 -12.13
N LYS A 195 11.72 -19.59 -12.40
CA LYS A 195 11.51 -18.97 -13.72
C LYS A 195 12.52 -17.92 -14.08
N GLY A 196 13.22 -17.38 -13.10
CA GLY A 196 14.20 -16.32 -13.27
C GLY A 196 13.61 -14.95 -13.58
N GLY A 197 14.42 -13.90 -13.43
CA GLY A 197 14.03 -12.52 -13.74
C GLY A 197 12.97 -11.92 -12.82
N CYS A 198 12.82 -12.45 -11.60
CA CYS A 198 11.89 -11.90 -10.61
C CYS A 198 12.35 -10.54 -10.11
N LYS A 199 11.38 -9.69 -9.92
CA LYS A 199 11.52 -8.38 -9.28
C LYS A 199 10.61 -8.33 -8.07
N ILE A 200 11.10 -7.76 -6.97
CA ILE A 200 10.36 -7.54 -5.74
C ILE A 200 10.12 -6.05 -5.62
N ILE A 201 8.87 -5.66 -5.45
CA ILE A 201 8.48 -4.29 -5.13
C ILE A 201 7.99 -4.28 -3.68
N LYS A 202 8.66 -3.49 -2.83
CA LYS A 202 8.18 -3.17 -1.49
C LYS A 202 7.55 -1.79 -1.52
N PHE A 203 6.35 -1.65 -0.96
CA PHE A 203 5.59 -0.40 -0.96
C PHE A 203 4.68 -0.30 0.27
N THR A 204 4.29 0.93 0.63
CA THR A 204 3.27 1.18 1.64
C THR A 204 1.89 1.23 1.02
N TYR A 205 0.88 0.68 1.71
CA TYR A 205 -0.52 0.76 1.33
C TYR A 205 -1.17 1.97 1.97
N ASN A 206 -1.24 3.08 1.24
CA ASN A 206 -1.64 4.38 1.78
C ASN A 206 -3.14 4.62 1.70
N ILE A 207 -3.77 4.33 0.56
CA ILE A 207 -5.14 4.74 0.29
C ILE A 207 -5.93 3.60 -0.37
N ALA A 208 -7.08 3.25 0.22
CA ALA A 208 -8.12 2.50 -0.49
C ALA A 208 -9.06 3.50 -1.19
N LEU A 209 -9.30 3.34 -2.48
CA LEU A 209 -10.27 4.17 -3.19
C LEU A 209 -11.68 3.88 -2.66
N LYS A 210 -12.48 4.90 -2.40
CA LYS A 210 -13.90 4.75 -2.05
C LYS A 210 -14.69 4.20 -3.23
N ASN A 211 -14.42 4.72 -4.43
CA ASN A 211 -15.03 4.28 -5.68
C ASN A 211 -14.03 3.46 -6.48
N ARG A 212 -14.37 2.22 -6.81
CA ARG A 212 -13.56 1.37 -7.70
C ARG A 212 -13.75 1.83 -9.13
N LEU A 213 -12.65 2.15 -9.83
CA LEU A 213 -12.70 2.62 -11.21
C LEU A 213 -12.44 1.46 -12.16
N THR A 214 -13.46 1.09 -12.96
CA THR A 214 -13.31 0.04 -13.96
C THR A 214 -12.35 0.46 -15.06
N ARG A 215 -11.77 -0.50 -15.79
CA ARG A 215 -10.96 -0.22 -16.97
C ARG A 215 -11.72 0.64 -17.98
N HIS A 216 -13.01 0.40 -18.17
CA HIS A 216 -13.87 1.24 -19.01
C HIS A 216 -13.86 2.71 -18.53
N SER A 217 -14.08 2.94 -17.23
CA SER A 217 -14.02 4.31 -16.67
C SER A 217 -12.65 4.95 -16.82
N LEU A 218 -11.58 4.17 -16.69
CA LEU A 218 -10.21 4.68 -16.88
C LEU A 218 -9.94 5.10 -18.33
N ILE A 219 -10.49 4.38 -19.31
CA ILE A 219 -10.40 4.73 -20.73
C ILE A 219 -11.23 5.98 -21.02
N GLU A 220 -12.53 5.95 -20.69
CA GLU A 220 -13.49 6.97 -21.13
C GLU A 220 -13.40 8.27 -20.34
N LYS A 221 -13.05 8.22 -19.03
CA LYS A 221 -13.09 9.39 -18.15
C LYS A 221 -11.70 9.91 -17.78
N VAL A 222 -10.70 9.02 -17.69
CA VAL A 222 -9.32 9.38 -17.35
C VAL A 222 -8.45 9.57 -18.60
N GLY A 223 -8.89 9.01 -19.73
CA GLY A 223 -8.18 9.11 -21.00
C GLY A 223 -6.98 8.18 -21.10
N LEU A 224 -7.06 6.99 -20.48
CA LEU A 224 -6.02 5.97 -20.65
C LEU A 224 -6.18 5.27 -22.02
N ASP A 225 -5.05 4.94 -22.66
CA ASP A 225 -5.09 4.27 -23.95
C ASP A 225 -5.61 2.83 -23.77
N ARG A 226 -6.63 2.47 -24.55
CA ARG A 226 -7.21 1.13 -24.62
C ARG A 226 -6.20 0.07 -25.05
N LYS A 227 -5.22 0.47 -25.90
CA LYS A 227 -4.20 -0.41 -26.47
C LYS A 227 -2.95 -0.55 -25.61
N GLU A 228 -2.87 0.22 -24.51
CA GLU A 228 -1.73 0.15 -23.58
C GLU A 228 -1.56 -1.27 -23.00
N TYR A 229 -0.32 -1.63 -22.67
CA TYR A 229 -0.07 -2.85 -21.92
C TYR A 229 -0.49 -2.67 -20.46
N TRP A 230 -1.69 -3.13 -20.12
CA TRP A 230 -2.31 -2.96 -18.79
C TRP A 230 -1.66 -3.80 -17.68
N GLY A 231 -0.37 -4.07 -17.81
CA GLY A 231 0.44 -4.71 -16.78
C GLY A 231 1.13 -3.69 -15.88
N PHE A 232 1.91 -2.81 -16.52
CA PHE A 232 2.67 -1.76 -15.85
C PHE A 232 2.98 -0.64 -16.86
N PHE A 233 2.56 0.59 -16.55
CA PHE A 233 2.85 1.77 -17.37
C PHE A 233 2.77 3.07 -16.57
N LYS A 234 3.39 4.12 -17.10
CA LYS A 234 3.44 5.43 -16.46
C LYS A 234 2.14 6.18 -16.68
N LEU A 235 1.68 6.86 -15.63
CA LEU A 235 0.58 7.82 -15.65
C LEU A 235 1.15 9.25 -15.66
N ASN A 236 0.51 10.16 -16.36
CA ASN A 236 0.78 11.58 -16.21
C ASN A 236 0.02 12.16 -15.01
N ASP A 237 0.37 13.39 -14.61
CA ASP A 237 -0.22 14.04 -13.44
C ASP A 237 -1.73 14.23 -13.57
N SER A 238 -2.23 14.64 -14.75
CA SER A 238 -3.65 14.82 -14.99
C SER A 238 -4.43 13.50 -14.89
N GLN A 239 -3.87 12.40 -15.38
CA GLN A 239 -4.48 11.07 -15.27
C GLN A 239 -4.54 10.61 -13.81
N PHE A 240 -3.47 10.84 -13.04
CA PHE A 240 -3.44 10.53 -11.62
C PHE A 240 -4.47 11.37 -10.85
N ASP A 241 -4.54 12.68 -11.08
CA ASP A 241 -5.51 13.58 -10.44
C ASP A 241 -6.95 13.16 -10.73
N SER A 242 -7.24 12.77 -11.97
CA SER A 242 -8.56 12.25 -12.35
C SER A 242 -8.90 10.95 -11.62
N ILE A 243 -7.91 10.06 -11.42
CA ILE A 243 -8.10 8.82 -10.63
C ILE A 243 -8.38 9.15 -9.16
N VAL A 244 -7.65 10.09 -8.58
CA VAL A 244 -7.84 10.56 -7.19
C VAL A 244 -9.25 11.11 -6.99
N GLU A 245 -9.70 11.96 -7.90
CA GLU A 245 -11.02 12.60 -7.84
C GLU A 245 -12.15 11.58 -8.01
N LEU A 246 -12.15 10.84 -9.12
CA LEU A 246 -13.17 9.83 -9.41
C LEU A 246 -13.17 8.70 -8.39
N GLY A 247 -12.01 8.35 -7.84
CA GLY A 247 -11.83 7.36 -6.78
C GLY A 247 -12.35 7.81 -5.41
N GLY A 248 -12.73 9.08 -5.26
CA GLY A 248 -13.25 9.63 -4.01
C GLY A 248 -12.18 9.69 -2.90
N VAL A 249 -10.93 9.95 -3.27
CA VAL A 249 -9.82 10.05 -2.31
C VAL A 249 -9.89 11.38 -1.55
N ASN A 250 -9.62 11.33 -0.25
CA ASN A 250 -9.45 12.54 0.54
C ASN A 250 -8.17 13.29 0.09
N ARG A 251 -8.33 14.46 -0.51
CA ARG A 251 -7.20 15.24 -1.04
C ARG A 251 -6.26 15.77 0.04
N ASN A 252 -6.69 15.85 1.31
CA ASN A 252 -5.84 16.33 2.40
C ASN A 252 -4.64 15.41 2.70
N ILE A 253 -4.66 14.17 2.19
CA ILE A 253 -3.54 13.23 2.36
C ILE A 253 -2.62 13.15 1.13
N ILE A 254 -2.88 13.97 0.09
CA ILE A 254 -2.04 14.06 -1.13
C ILE A 254 -1.46 15.47 -1.23
N TYR A 255 -0.11 15.60 -1.35
CA TYR A 255 0.60 16.88 -1.39
C TYR A 255 1.69 16.91 -2.46
#